data_be461ced23a6b3715486f97ba88ad8c9
#
_entry.id   be461ced23a6b3715486f97ba88ad8c9
#
_cell.length_a   1.000
_cell.length_b   1.000
_cell.length_c   1.000
_cell.angle_alpha   90.00
_cell.angle_beta   90.00
_cell.angle_gamma   90.00
#
_symmetry.space_group_name_H-M   'P 1'
#
loop_
_entity.id
_entity.type
_entity.pdbx_description
1 polymer ?
#
loop_
_entity_poly.entity_id
_entity_poly.type
_entity_poly.pdbx_seq_one_letter_code
_entity_poly.pdbx_strand_id
1 'polypeptide(L)'
;MAKIAPQLPIEVDSETGVWTSDALPMLYVPRHFFVNNHIGIEEVLGADAYAEILYKAGYKSAWHWCEKEAECHGLEGVAVFEHYMKRLSQRGWGLF
;
A
#
# COMPACT_ATOMS: atom_id res chain seq x y z
N MET A 1 -5.58 -4.90 25.84
CA MET A 1 -5.30 -4.18 24.60
C MET A 1 -6.61 -3.81 23.92
N ALA A 2 -6.80 -2.53 23.64
CA ALA A 2 -8.01 -2.05 22.97
C ALA A 2 -7.88 -2.18 21.46
N LYS A 3 -8.97 -2.55 20.80
CA LYS A 3 -9.07 -2.56 19.34
C LYS A 3 -10.01 -1.46 18.89
N ILE A 4 -9.66 -0.80 17.82
CA ILE A 4 -10.48 0.26 17.23
C ILE A 4 -10.81 -0.10 15.78
N ALA A 5 -11.87 0.50 15.26
CA ALA A 5 -12.22 0.35 13.86
C ALA A 5 -11.20 1.07 12.98
N PRO A 6 -10.98 0.59 11.73
CA PRO A 6 -10.12 1.30 10.79
C PRO A 6 -10.63 2.72 10.55
N GLN A 7 -9.68 3.67 10.44
CA GLN A 7 -10.01 5.07 10.16
C GLN A 7 -9.70 5.47 8.71
N LEU A 8 -9.38 4.49 7.89
CA LEU A 8 -9.10 4.69 6.47
C LEU A 8 -10.43 4.90 5.74
N PRO A 9 -10.56 5.97 4.92
CA PRO A 9 -11.76 6.16 4.11
C PRO A 9 -11.79 5.10 3.01
N ILE A 10 -12.80 4.23 3.03
CA ILE A 10 -12.96 3.14 2.08
C ILE A 10 -14.35 3.25 1.47
N GLU A 11 -14.39 3.21 0.14
CA GLU A 11 -15.62 3.13 -0.63
C GLU A 11 -15.64 1.82 -1.40
N VAL A 12 -16.80 1.20 -1.50
CA VAL A 12 -17.00 -0.05 -2.22
C VAL A 12 -18.02 0.17 -3.32
N ASP A 13 -17.64 -0.12 -4.56
CA ASP A 13 -18.56 -0.10 -5.68
C ASP A 13 -19.48 -1.32 -5.59
N SER A 14 -20.80 -1.07 -5.46
CA SER A 14 -21.77 -2.15 -5.27
C SER A 14 -21.97 -3.02 -6.51
N GLU A 15 -21.60 -2.54 -7.69
CA GLU A 15 -21.75 -3.30 -8.94
C GLU A 15 -20.52 -4.14 -9.27
N THR A 16 -19.32 -3.60 -9.04
CA THR A 16 -18.06 -4.26 -9.40
C THR A 16 -17.38 -4.93 -8.22
N GLY A 17 -17.67 -4.50 -6.98
CA GLY A 17 -16.99 -4.95 -5.78
C GLY A 17 -15.62 -4.33 -5.58
N VAL A 18 -15.24 -3.35 -6.38
CA VAL A 18 -13.94 -2.69 -6.26
C VAL A 18 -13.93 -1.79 -5.01
N TRP A 19 -12.90 -1.95 -4.21
CA TRP A 19 -12.64 -1.10 -3.04
C TRP A 19 -11.70 0.03 -3.46
N THR A 20 -12.03 1.25 -3.04
CA THR A 20 -11.24 2.44 -3.34
C THR A 20 -10.97 3.20 -2.05
N SER A 21 -9.73 3.62 -1.87
CA SER A 21 -9.35 4.54 -0.80
C SER A 21 -8.72 5.77 -1.43
N ASP A 22 -9.23 6.94 -1.09
CA ASP A 22 -8.89 8.20 -1.75
C ASP A 22 -9.18 8.07 -3.26
N ALA A 23 -8.16 8.17 -4.11
CA ALA A 23 -8.32 8.06 -5.56
C ALA A 23 -7.86 6.72 -6.13
N LEU A 24 -7.52 5.75 -5.28
CA LEU A 24 -6.85 4.52 -5.71
C LEU A 24 -7.67 3.27 -5.42
N PRO A 25 -7.80 2.37 -6.41
CA PRO A 25 -8.31 1.03 -6.16
C PRO A 25 -7.38 0.28 -5.21
N MET A 26 -7.95 -0.42 -4.25
CA MET A 26 -7.21 -1.13 -3.20
C MET A 26 -7.67 -2.57 -3.10
N LEU A 27 -6.81 -3.41 -2.58
CA LEU A 27 -7.11 -4.80 -2.25
C LEU A 27 -6.97 -5.01 -0.75
N TYR A 28 -7.90 -5.76 -0.18
CA TYR A 28 -7.79 -6.25 1.18
C TYR A 28 -7.41 -7.72 1.11
N VAL A 29 -6.20 -8.04 1.55
CA VAL A 29 -5.67 -9.40 1.47
C VAL A 29 -5.05 -9.84 2.80
N PRO A 30 -5.11 -11.14 3.14
CA PRO A 30 -4.42 -11.64 4.32
C PRO A 30 -2.90 -11.47 4.20
N ARG A 31 -2.26 -11.17 5.31
CA ARG A 31 -0.81 -10.95 5.34
C ARG A 31 -0.03 -12.17 4.82
N HIS A 32 -0.44 -13.38 5.17
CA HIS A 32 0.27 -14.59 4.76
C HIS A 32 0.30 -14.80 3.25
N PHE A 33 -0.63 -14.21 2.51
CA PHE A 33 -0.64 -14.24 1.04
C PHE A 33 0.65 -13.62 0.48
N PHE A 34 1.03 -12.45 0.96
CA PHE A 34 2.26 -11.80 0.54
C PHE A 34 3.50 -12.55 1.02
N VAL A 35 3.50 -13.02 2.25
CA VAL A 35 4.63 -13.78 2.81
C VAL A 35 4.93 -15.01 1.94
N ASN A 36 3.90 -15.77 1.60
CA ASN A 36 4.06 -16.96 0.78
C ASN A 36 4.52 -16.64 -0.64
N ASN A 37 4.02 -15.55 -1.22
CA ASN A 37 4.49 -15.10 -2.53
C ASN A 37 5.96 -14.71 -2.50
N HIS A 38 6.40 -13.96 -1.49
CA HIS A 38 7.80 -13.57 -1.33
C HIS A 38 8.71 -14.78 -1.19
N ILE A 39 8.36 -15.74 -0.35
CA ILE A 39 9.14 -16.95 -0.16
C ILE A 39 9.26 -17.73 -1.46
N GLY A 40 8.14 -17.95 -2.16
CA GLY A 40 8.12 -18.71 -3.41
C GLY A 40 8.95 -18.05 -4.51
N ILE A 41 8.86 -16.75 -4.67
CA ILE A 41 9.61 -16.01 -5.69
C ILE A 41 11.11 -16.03 -5.37
N GLU A 42 11.47 -15.83 -4.10
CA GLU A 42 12.87 -15.84 -3.67
C GLU A 42 13.50 -17.22 -3.88
N GLU A 43 12.77 -18.30 -3.63
CA GLU A 43 13.24 -19.68 -3.89
C GLU A 43 13.59 -19.90 -5.36
N VAL A 44 12.83 -19.31 -6.27
CA VAL A 44 13.03 -19.46 -7.72
C VAL A 44 14.14 -18.57 -8.24
N LEU A 45 14.13 -17.28 -7.86
CA LEU A 45 15.01 -16.26 -8.42
C LEU A 45 16.31 -16.04 -7.63
N GLY A 46 16.33 -16.42 -6.35
CA GLY A 46 17.40 -16.06 -5.43
C GLY A 46 17.17 -14.70 -4.79
N ALA A 47 17.80 -14.49 -3.64
CA ALA A 47 17.61 -13.30 -2.80
C ALA A 47 18.01 -11.99 -3.50
N ASP A 48 19.15 -11.99 -4.20
CA ASP A 48 19.68 -10.76 -4.82
C ASP A 48 18.81 -10.29 -5.98
N ALA A 49 18.44 -11.21 -6.86
CA ALA A 49 17.58 -10.89 -8.00
C ALA A 49 16.20 -10.42 -7.53
N TYR A 50 15.64 -11.07 -6.51
CA TYR A 50 14.35 -10.69 -5.98
C TYR A 50 14.40 -9.32 -5.28
N ALA A 51 15.47 -9.02 -4.54
CA ALA A 51 15.67 -7.72 -3.91
C ALA A 51 15.68 -6.59 -4.95
N GLU A 52 16.33 -6.80 -6.09
CA GLU A 52 16.35 -5.83 -7.18
C GLU A 52 14.94 -5.58 -7.75
N ILE A 53 14.17 -6.64 -7.94
CA ILE A 53 12.78 -6.55 -8.41
C ILE A 53 11.93 -5.77 -7.41
N LEU A 54 12.05 -6.09 -6.12
CA LEU A 54 11.31 -5.42 -5.05
C LEU A 54 11.64 -3.93 -4.99
N TYR A 55 12.91 -3.58 -5.14
CA TYR A 55 13.34 -2.17 -5.14
C TYR A 55 12.68 -1.40 -6.28
N LYS A 56 12.79 -1.93 -7.50
CA LYS A 56 12.23 -1.27 -8.71
C LYS A 56 10.70 -1.18 -8.65
N ALA A 57 10.05 -2.27 -8.30
CA ALA A 57 8.59 -2.32 -8.20
C ALA A 57 8.08 -1.43 -7.08
N GLY A 58 8.74 -1.45 -5.92
CA GLY A 58 8.38 -0.62 -4.78
C GLY A 58 8.52 0.86 -5.07
N TYR A 59 9.62 1.26 -5.72
CA TYR A 59 9.84 2.64 -6.14
C TYR A 59 8.71 3.12 -7.06
N LYS A 60 8.40 2.33 -8.08
CA LYS A 60 7.35 2.65 -9.05
C LYS A 60 5.97 2.75 -8.41
N SER A 61 5.66 1.82 -7.51
CA SER A 61 4.38 1.79 -6.79
C SER A 61 4.23 2.97 -5.84
N ALA A 62 5.28 3.28 -5.07
CA ALA A 62 5.27 4.41 -4.15
C ALA A 62 5.16 5.75 -4.89
N TRP A 63 5.85 5.89 -6.02
CA TRP A 63 5.75 7.08 -6.85
C TRP A 63 4.32 7.30 -7.33
N HIS A 64 3.70 6.26 -7.89
CA HIS A 64 2.32 6.31 -8.37
C HIS A 64 1.34 6.67 -7.25
N TRP A 65 1.49 6.03 -6.08
CA TRP A 65 0.65 6.30 -4.93
C TRP A 65 0.77 7.76 -4.48
N CYS A 66 2.01 8.24 -4.31
CA CYS A 66 2.26 9.60 -3.85
C CYS A 66 1.72 10.64 -4.83
N GLU A 67 1.88 10.41 -6.14
CA GLU A 67 1.37 11.30 -7.18
C GLU A 67 -0.15 11.41 -7.13
N LYS A 68 -0.84 10.27 -7.03
CA LYS A 68 -2.31 10.24 -6.96
C LYS A 68 -2.85 10.86 -5.67
N GLU A 69 -2.21 10.59 -4.55
CA GLU A 69 -2.61 11.15 -3.27
C GLU A 69 -2.34 12.66 -3.18
N ALA A 70 -1.23 13.11 -3.76
CA ALA A 70 -0.93 14.53 -3.83
C ALA A 70 -2.00 15.29 -4.63
N GLU A 71 -2.43 14.73 -5.76
CA GLU A 71 -3.51 15.30 -6.56
C GLU A 71 -4.84 15.29 -5.79
N CYS A 72 -5.16 14.16 -5.17
CA CYS A 72 -6.43 13.97 -4.46
C CYS A 72 -6.60 14.94 -3.28
N HIS A 73 -5.55 15.18 -2.54
CA HIS A 73 -5.58 15.99 -1.30
C HIS A 73 -4.93 17.36 -1.44
N GLY A 74 -4.42 17.72 -2.61
CA GLY A 74 -3.76 19.00 -2.83
C GLY A 74 -2.47 19.15 -2.01
N LEU A 75 -1.66 18.09 -1.92
CA LEU A 75 -0.45 18.09 -1.10
C LEU A 75 0.80 18.34 -1.92
N GLU A 76 1.81 18.97 -1.28
CA GLU A 76 3.10 19.25 -1.88
C GLU A 76 4.23 19.00 -0.89
N GLY A 77 5.41 18.59 -1.41
CA GLY A 77 6.63 18.47 -0.61
C GLY A 77 6.51 17.50 0.56
N VAL A 78 6.94 17.94 1.73
CA VAL A 78 6.97 17.12 2.95
C VAL A 78 5.57 16.62 3.34
N ALA A 79 4.53 17.38 3.03
CA ALA A 79 3.15 16.99 3.34
C ALA A 79 2.75 15.68 2.65
N VAL A 80 3.28 15.39 1.46
CA VAL A 80 3.05 14.12 0.76
C VAL A 80 3.64 12.96 1.56
N PHE A 81 4.86 13.13 2.07
CA PHE A 81 5.53 12.11 2.88
C PHE A 81 4.79 11.85 4.20
N GLU A 82 4.38 12.90 4.88
CA GLU A 82 3.62 12.79 6.12
C GLU A 82 2.31 12.04 5.91
N HIS A 83 1.61 12.34 4.82
CA HIS A 83 0.38 11.65 4.43
C HIS A 83 0.64 10.18 4.11
N TYR A 84 1.74 9.88 3.42
CA TYR A 84 2.16 8.52 3.11
C TYR A 84 2.34 7.68 4.38
N MET A 85 3.08 8.21 5.36
CA MET A 85 3.30 7.55 6.64
C MET A 85 2.00 7.32 7.40
N LYS A 86 1.13 8.32 7.41
CA LYS A 86 -0.19 8.22 8.04
C LYS A 86 -1.02 7.09 7.43
N ARG A 87 -1.10 7.05 6.10
CA ARG A 87 -1.87 6.01 5.39
C ARG A 87 -1.28 4.61 5.57
N LEU A 88 0.03 4.47 5.62
CA LEU A 88 0.67 3.17 5.93
C LEU A 88 0.24 2.65 7.29
N SER A 89 0.22 3.52 8.30
CA SER A 89 -0.25 3.16 9.64
C SER A 89 -1.71 2.73 9.63
N GLN A 90 -2.54 3.44 8.88
CA GLN A 90 -3.98 3.16 8.79
C GLN A 90 -4.31 1.89 8.00
N ARG A 91 -3.40 1.45 7.13
CA ARG A 91 -3.58 0.26 6.28
C ARG A 91 -3.01 -1.02 6.88
N GLY A 92 -2.50 -0.97 8.10
CA GLY A 92 -2.02 -2.16 8.79
C GLY A 92 -0.55 -2.52 8.55
N TRP A 93 0.24 -1.62 7.94
CA TRP A 93 1.67 -1.86 7.74
C TRP A 93 2.46 -1.80 9.04
N GLY A 94 1.99 -1.02 9.98
CA GLY A 94 2.65 -0.83 11.26
C GLY A 94 2.24 0.49 11.89
N LEU A 95 2.96 0.90 12.90
CA LEU A 95 2.80 2.19 13.55
C LEU A 95 4.00 3.07 13.15
N PHE A 96 3.74 4.07 12.36
CA PHE A 96 4.78 4.96 11.84
C PHE A 96 4.71 6.36 12.42
#